data_0daf6dd920c90bb3503296e753f969a3
#
_entry.id   0daf6dd920c90bb3503296e753f969a3
#
_cell.length_a   1.000
_cell.length_b   1.000
_cell.length_c   1.000
_cell.angle_alpha   90.00
_cell.angle_beta   90.00
_cell.angle_gamma   90.00
#
_symmetry.space_group_name_H-M   'P 1'
#
loop_
_entity.id
_entity.type
_entity.pdbx_description
1 polymer ?
#
loop_
_entity_poly.entity_id
_entity_poly.type
_entity_poly.pdbx_seq_one_letter_code
_entity_poly.pdbx_strand_id
1 'polypeptide(L)'
;MKQATLHQLRVFEAVARHHSFTRAAEELFLTQPTVSMQVKQLTKVVGMPLFDQVGKRIYLTQVGEELVKTCRDIFENLDQFEMKVADLKGLKQGRLRLAVITTAKYFIPRLLGPFCQRYPGIDISLQVTNHEYILGRLSENLDDLYIMSQLPENQEICYKPVQENPLVVIARFDHPLAQEKNISLKRIAQETFIMREPGSGTRKAVQKLFDHHQISPKVRLDLGSNEAIKQAIAGGLGISVLSRHTLVMEGVNSELVVLDVEHFPIERYWYAVYPRSKQLSIVAGTFLNYLLGSEPLICQK
;
A
#
# COMPACT_ATOMS: atom_id res chain seq x y z
N MET A 1 30.28 15.03 -6.20
CA MET A 1 28.90 15.37 -5.74
C MET A 1 28.68 16.88 -5.51
N LYS A 2 29.60 17.68 -4.96
CA LYS A 2 29.37 19.14 -4.73
C LYS A 2 29.00 19.98 -5.96
N GLN A 3 29.17 19.45 -7.18
CA GLN A 3 28.83 20.15 -8.43
C GLN A 3 27.54 19.62 -9.09
N ALA A 4 26.90 18.59 -8.53
CA ALA A 4 25.60 18.11 -9.02
C ALA A 4 24.50 19.12 -8.66
N THR A 5 23.60 19.38 -9.58
CA THR A 5 22.42 20.24 -9.35
C THR A 5 21.21 19.43 -8.97
N LEU A 6 20.28 20.01 -8.22
CA LEU A 6 18.98 19.37 -7.93
C LEU A 6 18.21 19.01 -9.20
N HIS A 7 18.33 19.82 -10.24
CA HIS A 7 17.72 19.52 -11.54
C HIS A 7 18.27 18.23 -12.16
N GLN A 8 19.59 18.04 -12.12
CA GLN A 8 20.24 16.81 -12.61
C GLN A 8 19.80 15.58 -11.82
N LEU A 9 19.69 15.71 -10.49
CA LEU A 9 19.19 14.63 -9.62
C LEU A 9 17.74 14.28 -9.95
N ARG A 10 16.88 15.28 -10.19
CA ARG A 10 15.47 15.08 -10.58
C ARG A 10 15.35 14.39 -11.93
N VAL A 11 16.14 14.80 -12.92
CA VAL A 11 16.18 14.17 -14.25
C VAL A 11 16.65 12.71 -14.15
N PHE A 12 17.70 12.45 -13.38
CA PHE A 12 18.20 11.10 -13.16
C PHE A 12 17.16 10.21 -12.49
N GLU A 13 16.52 10.69 -11.41
CA GLU A 13 15.47 9.93 -10.70
C GLU A 13 14.28 9.58 -11.61
N ALA A 14 13.83 10.52 -12.45
CA ALA A 14 12.77 10.26 -13.41
C ALA A 14 13.16 9.18 -14.43
N VAL A 15 14.39 9.20 -14.96
CA VAL A 15 14.90 8.15 -15.87
C VAL A 15 14.96 6.81 -15.16
N ALA A 16 15.43 6.78 -13.91
CA ALA A 16 15.51 5.57 -13.09
C ALA A 16 14.12 4.95 -12.86
N ARG A 17 13.13 5.75 -12.52
CA ARG A 17 11.76 5.32 -12.24
C ARG A 17 11.02 4.81 -13.47
N HIS A 18 11.21 5.47 -14.64
CA HIS A 18 10.58 5.06 -15.89
C HIS A 18 11.35 3.98 -16.67
N HIS A 19 12.60 3.71 -16.30
CA HIS A 19 13.52 2.89 -17.11
C HIS A 19 13.56 3.34 -18.57
N SER A 20 13.38 4.66 -18.82
CA SER A 20 13.23 5.23 -20.16
C SER A 20 13.57 6.72 -20.20
N PHE A 21 14.52 7.11 -21.02
CA PHE A 21 14.85 8.51 -21.27
C PHE A 21 13.70 9.28 -21.93
N THR A 22 12.95 8.64 -22.82
CA THR A 22 11.83 9.27 -23.53
C THR A 22 10.68 9.57 -22.56
N ARG A 23 10.26 8.59 -21.76
CA ARG A 23 9.18 8.78 -20.77
C ARG A 23 9.55 9.80 -19.68
N ALA A 24 10.80 9.80 -19.24
CA ALA A 24 11.29 10.82 -18.31
C ALA A 24 11.26 12.22 -18.93
N ALA A 25 11.58 12.34 -20.23
CA ALA A 25 11.50 13.61 -20.96
C ALA A 25 10.05 14.12 -21.07
N GLU A 26 9.11 13.23 -21.38
CA GLU A 26 7.68 13.55 -21.42
C GLU A 26 7.17 14.04 -20.07
N GLU A 27 7.48 13.34 -18.99
CA GLU A 27 7.06 13.73 -17.63
C GLU A 27 7.64 15.08 -17.19
N LEU A 28 8.90 15.34 -17.54
CA LEU A 28 9.59 16.57 -17.13
C LEU A 28 9.40 17.75 -18.10
N PHE A 29 8.61 17.56 -19.15
CA PHE A 29 8.42 18.55 -20.24
C PHE A 29 9.74 18.99 -20.86
N LEU A 30 10.65 18.04 -21.03
CA LEU A 30 11.97 18.23 -21.65
C LEU A 30 12.07 17.44 -22.97
N THR A 31 13.13 17.72 -23.76
CA THR A 31 13.49 16.87 -24.88
C THR A 31 14.36 15.70 -24.41
N GLN A 32 14.23 14.53 -25.06
CA GLN A 32 15.07 13.37 -24.76
C GLN A 32 16.58 13.65 -24.84
N PRO A 33 17.11 14.44 -25.83
CA PRO A 33 18.51 14.83 -25.82
C PRO A 33 18.92 15.64 -24.59
N THR A 34 18.04 16.54 -24.08
CA THR A 34 18.28 17.30 -22.86
C THR A 34 18.40 16.37 -21.64
N VAL A 35 17.47 15.43 -21.50
CA VAL A 35 17.49 14.43 -20.41
C VAL A 35 18.79 13.61 -20.47
N SER A 36 19.15 13.11 -21.66
CA SER A 36 20.39 12.35 -21.87
C SER A 36 21.63 13.15 -21.51
N MET A 37 21.67 14.43 -21.89
CA MET A 37 22.78 15.33 -21.54
C MET A 37 22.89 15.55 -20.04
N GLN A 38 21.78 15.79 -19.33
CA GLN A 38 21.78 15.99 -17.88
C GLN A 38 22.27 14.74 -17.13
N VAL A 39 21.79 13.56 -17.52
CA VAL A 39 22.27 12.30 -16.93
C VAL A 39 23.76 12.08 -17.21
N LYS A 40 24.24 12.35 -18.44
CA LYS A 40 25.66 12.25 -18.77
C LYS A 40 26.54 13.20 -17.95
N GLN A 41 26.08 14.43 -17.71
CA GLN A 41 26.78 15.40 -16.85
C GLN A 41 26.82 14.90 -15.40
N LEU A 42 25.71 14.38 -14.89
CA LEU A 42 25.67 13.82 -13.53
C LEU A 42 26.59 12.60 -13.40
N THR A 43 26.58 11.69 -14.36
CA THR A 43 27.51 10.55 -14.43
C THR A 43 28.98 11.00 -14.38
N LYS A 44 29.31 12.09 -15.10
CA LYS A 44 30.66 12.67 -15.04
C LYS A 44 31.02 13.23 -13.66
N VAL A 45 30.06 13.87 -12.98
CA VAL A 45 30.23 14.38 -11.61
C VAL A 45 30.39 13.25 -10.58
N VAL A 46 29.65 12.17 -10.75
CA VAL A 46 29.75 10.97 -9.88
C VAL A 46 31.03 10.19 -10.15
N GLY A 47 31.51 10.20 -11.41
CA GLY A 47 32.73 9.51 -11.84
C GLY A 47 32.55 8.04 -12.15
N MET A 48 31.32 7.51 -12.06
CA MET A 48 30.96 6.11 -12.35
C MET A 48 29.66 6.03 -13.16
N PRO A 49 29.49 4.99 -14.01
CA PRO A 49 28.25 4.78 -14.73
C PRO A 49 27.06 4.65 -13.75
N LEU A 50 25.96 5.32 -14.07
CA LEU A 50 24.71 5.26 -13.29
C LEU A 50 23.69 4.29 -13.90
N PHE A 51 23.80 4.06 -15.22
CA PHE A 51 22.97 3.13 -15.96
C PHE A 51 23.84 2.21 -16.81
N ASP A 52 23.40 0.95 -16.90
CA ASP A 52 23.83 -0.03 -17.87
C ASP A 52 22.80 -0.16 -18.97
N GLN A 53 23.24 -0.34 -20.21
CA GLN A 53 22.37 -0.59 -21.34
C GLN A 53 22.54 -2.01 -21.86
N VAL A 54 21.47 -2.78 -21.86
CA VAL A 54 21.44 -4.12 -22.43
C VAL A 54 20.42 -4.13 -23.57
N GLY A 55 20.91 -4.09 -24.78
CA GLY A 55 20.10 -3.92 -25.99
C GLY A 55 19.37 -2.56 -25.99
N LYS A 56 18.04 -2.59 -26.00
CA LYS A 56 17.20 -1.38 -25.94
C LYS A 56 16.74 -1.00 -24.51
N ARG A 57 17.09 -1.78 -23.51
CA ARG A 57 16.69 -1.55 -22.11
C ARG A 57 17.81 -0.93 -21.33
N ILE A 58 17.45 -0.08 -20.39
CA ILE A 58 18.36 0.53 -19.42
C ILE A 58 18.09 -0.03 -18.02
N TYR A 59 19.16 -0.26 -17.29
CA TYR A 59 19.14 -0.76 -15.91
C TYR A 59 20.01 0.14 -15.05
N LEU A 60 19.72 0.24 -13.78
CA LEU A 60 20.59 0.93 -12.84
C LEU A 60 21.83 0.09 -12.57
N THR A 61 22.98 0.74 -12.44
CA THR A 61 24.17 0.16 -11.82
C THR A 61 23.99 0.15 -10.30
N GLN A 62 24.84 -0.56 -9.56
CA GLN A 62 24.84 -0.50 -8.10
C GLN A 62 25.00 0.95 -7.58
N VAL A 63 25.86 1.75 -8.22
CA VAL A 63 26.00 3.18 -7.90
C VAL A 63 24.74 3.97 -8.23
N GLY A 64 24.06 3.61 -9.34
CA GLY A 64 22.78 4.20 -9.71
C GLY A 64 21.68 3.91 -8.68
N GLU A 65 21.58 2.69 -8.17
CA GLU A 65 20.63 2.31 -7.11
C GLU A 65 20.84 3.12 -5.82
N GLU A 66 22.09 3.26 -5.37
CA GLU A 66 22.42 4.07 -4.19
C GLU A 66 22.12 5.56 -4.42
N LEU A 67 22.38 6.06 -5.64
CA LEU A 67 22.05 7.44 -5.96
C LEU A 67 20.54 7.70 -6.02
N VAL A 68 19.73 6.74 -6.48
CA VAL A 68 18.25 6.85 -6.45
C VAL A 68 17.75 7.00 -5.01
N LYS A 69 18.26 6.19 -4.07
CA LYS A 69 17.90 6.30 -2.65
C LYS A 69 18.25 7.70 -2.12
N THR A 70 19.50 8.16 -2.38
CA THR A 70 19.97 9.48 -1.98
C THR A 70 19.11 10.60 -2.59
N CYS A 71 18.72 10.51 -3.86
CA CYS A 71 17.83 11.49 -4.49
C CYS A 71 16.48 11.58 -3.78
N ARG A 72 15.89 10.43 -3.44
CA ARG A 72 14.62 10.37 -2.71
C ARG A 72 14.72 11.08 -1.36
N ASP A 73 15.76 10.79 -0.58
CA ASP A 73 15.97 11.42 0.72
C ASP A 73 16.15 12.95 0.60
N ILE A 74 16.88 13.40 -0.42
CA ILE A 74 17.07 14.84 -0.68
C ILE A 74 15.74 15.52 -1.01
N PHE A 75 14.95 14.94 -1.92
CA PHE A 75 13.66 15.51 -2.32
C PHE A 75 12.65 15.47 -1.18
N GLU A 76 12.64 14.40 -0.39
CA GLU A 76 11.78 14.32 0.79
C GLU A 76 12.12 15.40 1.82
N ASN A 77 13.40 15.66 2.09
CA ASN A 77 13.82 16.73 2.99
C ASN A 77 13.43 18.13 2.47
N LEU A 78 13.49 18.35 1.15
CA LEU A 78 13.03 19.61 0.54
C LEU A 78 11.51 19.77 0.68
N ASP A 79 10.73 18.74 0.37
CA ASP A 79 9.27 18.72 0.54
C ASP A 79 8.88 19.01 2.00
N GLN A 80 9.59 18.39 2.96
CA GLN A 80 9.38 18.66 4.39
C GLN A 80 9.68 20.11 4.79
N PHE A 81 10.75 20.68 4.24
CA PHE A 81 11.07 22.09 4.48
C PHE A 81 9.99 23.01 3.92
N GLU A 82 9.54 22.78 2.67
CA GLU A 82 8.45 23.55 2.06
C GLU A 82 7.16 23.46 2.89
N MET A 83 6.81 22.28 3.39
CA MET A 83 5.67 22.10 4.29
C MET A 83 5.83 22.87 5.60
N LYS A 84 7.01 22.85 6.22
CA LYS A 84 7.28 23.64 7.44
C LYS A 84 7.13 25.13 7.18
N VAL A 85 7.63 25.62 6.03
CA VAL A 85 7.48 27.05 5.64
C VAL A 85 6.02 27.40 5.40
N ALA A 86 5.23 26.51 4.76
CA ALA A 86 3.82 26.72 4.55
C ALA A 86 3.03 26.77 5.87
N ASP A 87 3.36 25.89 6.83
CA ASP A 87 2.77 25.86 8.16
C ASP A 87 3.07 27.14 8.95
N LEU A 88 4.34 27.62 8.92
CA LEU A 88 4.72 28.89 9.53
C LEU A 88 3.98 30.12 8.94
N LYS A 89 3.55 30.01 7.68
CA LYS A 89 2.72 31.04 7.01
C LYS A 89 1.21 30.88 7.29
N GLY A 90 0.81 29.90 8.13
CA GLY A 90 -0.61 29.58 8.38
C GLY A 90 -1.32 28.94 7.19
N LEU A 91 -0.60 28.59 6.15
CA LEU A 91 -1.10 27.92 4.96
C LEU A 91 -1.05 26.41 5.22
N LYS A 92 -2.08 25.78 5.74
CA LYS A 92 -2.19 24.34 5.94
C LYS A 92 -2.18 23.60 4.59
N GLN A 93 -1.05 23.67 3.89
CA GLN A 93 -0.84 23.11 2.56
C GLN A 93 0.25 22.03 2.61
N GLY A 94 0.13 21.05 1.74
CA GLY A 94 1.15 20.00 1.61
C GLY A 94 0.65 18.80 0.85
N ARG A 95 1.48 17.76 0.79
CA ARG A 95 1.17 16.51 0.13
C ARG A 95 1.23 15.35 1.11
N LEU A 96 0.28 14.43 1.00
CA LEU A 96 0.22 13.18 1.75
C LEU A 96 0.23 12.00 0.77
N ARG A 97 1.25 11.17 0.84
CA ARG A 97 1.36 9.93 0.07
C ARG A 97 1.01 8.76 0.97
N LEU A 98 -0.04 8.04 0.60
CA LEU A 98 -0.51 6.86 1.33
C LEU A 98 -0.44 5.63 0.45
N ALA A 99 0.12 4.54 0.95
CA ALA A 99 -0.03 3.22 0.36
C ALA A 99 -0.85 2.34 1.29
N VAL A 100 -1.89 1.68 0.75
CA VAL A 100 -2.80 0.87 1.54
C VAL A 100 -3.03 -0.48 0.89
N ILE A 101 -3.19 -1.54 1.71
CA ILE A 101 -3.56 -2.85 1.19
C ILE A 101 -5.00 -2.84 0.68
N THR A 102 -5.31 -3.77 -0.24
CA THR A 102 -6.61 -3.87 -0.93
C THR A 102 -7.82 -3.91 0.00
N THR A 103 -7.70 -4.43 1.22
CA THR A 103 -8.80 -4.45 2.20
C THR A 103 -9.01 -3.10 2.88
N ALA A 104 -8.00 -2.27 3.00
CA ALA A 104 -8.11 -0.95 3.61
C ALA A 104 -8.83 0.08 2.71
N LYS A 105 -9.01 -0.20 1.41
CA LYS A 105 -9.77 0.65 0.47
C LYS A 105 -11.23 0.87 0.90
N TYR A 106 -11.77 -0.01 1.74
CA TYR A 106 -13.17 0.09 2.19
C TYR A 106 -13.37 1.10 3.32
N PHE A 107 -12.30 1.50 4.03
CA PHE A 107 -12.42 2.49 5.11
C PHE A 107 -11.57 3.75 4.92
N ILE A 108 -10.35 3.64 4.40
CA ILE A 108 -9.45 4.81 4.24
C ILE A 108 -10.08 5.95 3.42
N PRO A 109 -10.69 5.74 2.24
CA PRO A 109 -11.32 6.83 1.50
C PRO A 109 -12.43 7.55 2.26
N ARG A 110 -13.16 6.83 3.14
CA ARG A 110 -14.20 7.43 3.99
C ARG A 110 -13.62 8.35 5.06
N LEU A 111 -12.43 8.06 5.56
CA LEU A 111 -11.70 8.91 6.49
C LEU A 111 -11.05 10.11 5.79
N LEU A 112 -10.58 9.90 4.55
CA LEU A 112 -9.97 10.97 3.76
C LEU A 112 -10.96 12.09 3.41
N GLY A 113 -12.23 11.78 3.17
CA GLY A 113 -13.26 12.80 2.86
C GLY A 113 -13.33 13.91 3.90
N PRO A 114 -13.69 13.63 5.17
CA PRO A 114 -13.71 14.62 6.24
C PRO A 114 -12.34 15.26 6.52
N PHE A 115 -11.25 14.48 6.36
CA PHE A 115 -9.89 15.01 6.51
C PHE A 115 -9.58 16.10 5.46
N CYS A 116 -9.91 15.86 4.19
CA CYS A 116 -9.74 16.87 3.12
C CYS A 116 -10.62 18.11 3.34
N GLN A 117 -11.83 17.94 3.88
CA GLN A 117 -12.69 19.07 4.25
C GLN A 117 -12.07 19.92 5.37
N ARG A 118 -11.43 19.27 6.35
CA ARG A 118 -10.74 19.96 7.45
C ARG A 118 -9.43 20.61 7.02
N TYR A 119 -8.76 20.04 6.02
CA TYR A 119 -7.45 20.45 5.51
C TYR A 119 -7.46 20.60 3.98
N PRO A 120 -8.15 21.61 3.43
CA PRO A 120 -8.40 21.72 1.99
C PRO A 120 -7.15 22.00 1.14
N GLY A 121 -6.06 22.41 1.78
CA GLY A 121 -4.77 22.66 1.10
C GLY A 121 -3.85 21.42 1.05
N ILE A 122 -4.32 20.26 1.47
CA ILE A 122 -3.52 19.03 1.43
C ILE A 122 -3.89 18.19 0.20
N ASP A 123 -2.91 17.98 -0.69
CA ASP A 123 -3.03 17.05 -1.81
C ASP A 123 -2.77 15.61 -1.35
N ILE A 124 -3.66 14.68 -1.71
CA ILE A 124 -3.54 13.29 -1.30
C ILE A 124 -3.28 12.40 -2.50
N SER A 125 -2.22 11.58 -2.41
CA SER A 125 -1.94 10.48 -3.33
C SER A 125 -2.21 9.17 -2.60
N LEU A 126 -3.21 8.41 -3.03
CA LEU A 126 -3.58 7.12 -2.44
C LEU A 126 -3.25 5.98 -3.40
N GLN A 127 -2.30 5.12 -3.03
CA GLN A 127 -1.96 3.91 -3.75
C GLN A 127 -2.61 2.70 -3.07
N VAL A 128 -3.46 1.97 -3.79
CA VAL A 128 -4.05 0.72 -3.32
C VAL A 128 -3.33 -0.45 -3.97
N THR A 129 -2.79 -1.38 -3.16
CA THR A 129 -2.01 -2.50 -3.66
C THR A 129 -2.11 -3.74 -2.74
N ASN A 130 -1.47 -4.86 -3.11
CA ASN A 130 -1.43 -6.03 -2.24
C ASN A 130 -0.27 -5.95 -1.23
N HIS A 131 -0.17 -6.97 -0.35
CA HIS A 131 0.81 -6.97 0.74
C HIS A 131 2.26 -7.04 0.23
N GLU A 132 2.54 -7.79 -0.81
CA GLU A 132 3.89 -7.95 -1.37
C GLU A 132 4.40 -6.63 -1.96
N TYR A 133 3.58 -5.98 -2.78
CA TYR A 133 3.94 -4.69 -3.38
C TYR A 133 4.06 -3.57 -2.34
N ILE A 134 3.24 -3.57 -1.27
CA ILE A 134 3.36 -2.54 -0.23
C ILE A 134 4.67 -2.69 0.56
N LEU A 135 5.18 -3.91 0.75
CA LEU A 135 6.50 -4.14 1.36
C LEU A 135 7.63 -3.57 0.50
N GLY A 136 7.57 -3.75 -0.81
CA GLY A 136 8.51 -3.14 -1.75
C GLY A 136 8.49 -1.61 -1.66
N ARG A 137 7.30 -1.00 -1.64
CA ARG A 137 7.15 0.45 -1.49
C ARG A 137 7.68 0.97 -0.15
N LEU A 138 7.47 0.19 0.93
CA LEU A 138 7.98 0.52 2.26
C LEU A 138 9.52 0.48 2.31
N SER A 139 10.13 -0.55 1.73
CA SER A 139 11.59 -0.68 1.67
C SER A 139 12.25 0.43 0.86
N GLU A 140 11.54 0.95 -0.15
CA GLU A 140 11.99 2.05 -1.00
C GLU A 140 11.55 3.44 -0.49
N ASN A 141 10.87 3.51 0.67
CA ASN A 141 10.36 4.74 1.28
C ASN A 141 9.56 5.64 0.31
N LEU A 142 8.66 5.04 -0.48
CA LEU A 142 7.92 5.76 -1.54
C LEU A 142 6.75 6.58 -1.02
N ASP A 143 6.20 6.23 0.15
CA ASP A 143 5.02 6.87 0.71
C ASP A 143 5.28 7.37 2.13
N ASP A 144 4.42 8.25 2.61
CA ASP A 144 4.55 8.85 3.93
C ASP A 144 4.04 7.92 5.03
N LEU A 145 2.96 7.20 4.74
CA LEU A 145 2.37 6.20 5.63
C LEU A 145 1.88 4.99 4.82
N TYR A 146 1.94 3.83 5.45
CA TYR A 146 1.51 2.55 4.90
C TYR A 146 0.43 1.95 5.79
N ILE A 147 -0.70 1.52 5.20
CA ILE A 147 -1.75 0.80 5.95
C ILE A 147 -1.73 -0.66 5.55
N MET A 148 -1.37 -1.52 6.49
CA MET A 148 -1.25 -2.96 6.25
C MET A 148 -1.78 -3.76 7.44
N SER A 149 -2.06 -5.06 7.23
CA SER A 149 -2.58 -5.94 8.28
C SER A 149 -1.61 -7.04 8.70
N GLN A 150 -0.44 -7.11 8.07
CA GLN A 150 0.65 -7.99 8.45
C GLN A 150 1.93 -7.17 8.45
N LEU A 151 2.58 -7.11 9.61
CA LEU A 151 3.82 -6.36 9.77
C LEU A 151 4.99 -7.14 9.16
N PRO A 152 5.98 -6.47 8.55
CA PRO A 152 7.21 -7.11 8.10
C PRO A 152 8.06 -7.56 9.29
N GLU A 153 8.67 -8.73 9.18
CA GLU A 153 9.50 -9.31 10.26
C GLU A 153 10.94 -8.76 10.27
N ASN A 154 11.44 -8.34 9.10
CA ASN A 154 12.85 -8.00 8.89
C ASN A 154 13.09 -6.52 8.55
N GLN A 155 12.20 -5.62 8.96
CA GLN A 155 12.34 -4.18 8.71
C GLN A 155 12.17 -3.39 10.01
N GLU A 156 13.03 -2.40 10.22
CA GLU A 156 12.89 -1.46 11.32
C GLU A 156 11.76 -0.47 11.03
N ILE A 157 10.62 -0.69 11.68
CA ILE A 157 9.41 0.10 11.49
C ILE A 157 8.86 0.64 12.80
N CYS A 158 8.14 1.75 12.70
CA CYS A 158 7.15 2.17 13.69
C CYS A 158 5.77 1.77 13.20
N TYR A 159 4.92 1.32 14.10
CA TYR A 159 3.54 0.98 13.75
C TYR A 159 2.56 1.32 14.86
N LYS A 160 1.32 1.58 14.49
CA LYS A 160 0.19 1.83 15.40
C LYS A 160 -1.03 1.03 14.91
N PRO A 161 -1.75 0.33 15.78
CA PRO A 161 -3.02 -0.28 15.40
C PRO A 161 -4.04 0.82 15.09
N VAL A 162 -4.78 0.65 14.01
CA VAL A 162 -5.77 1.63 13.52
C VAL A 162 -7.19 1.12 13.75
N GLN A 163 -7.48 -0.08 13.27
CA GLN A 163 -8.82 -0.65 13.31
C GLN A 163 -8.76 -2.17 13.20
N GLU A 164 -9.74 -2.85 13.80
CA GLU A 164 -9.94 -4.30 13.63
C GLU A 164 -10.22 -4.66 12.18
N ASN A 165 -9.72 -5.80 11.77
CA ASN A 165 -9.86 -6.34 10.41
C ASN A 165 -10.17 -7.84 10.46
N PRO A 166 -11.29 -8.27 11.04
CA PRO A 166 -11.64 -9.67 11.16
C PRO A 166 -11.87 -10.31 9.79
N LEU A 167 -11.28 -11.49 9.57
CA LEU A 167 -11.52 -12.29 8.38
C LEU A 167 -12.63 -13.29 8.65
N VAL A 168 -13.59 -13.38 7.74
CA VAL A 168 -14.77 -14.22 7.84
C VAL A 168 -14.93 -15.11 6.61
N VAL A 169 -15.57 -16.26 6.79
CA VAL A 169 -15.95 -17.15 5.67
C VAL A 169 -17.23 -16.60 5.05
N ILE A 170 -17.22 -16.43 3.73
CA ILE A 170 -18.34 -15.87 2.96
C ILE A 170 -18.82 -16.90 1.94
N ALA A 171 -20.14 -17.08 1.87
CA ALA A 171 -20.83 -17.92 0.91
C ALA A 171 -22.02 -17.18 0.27
N ARG A 172 -22.64 -17.78 -0.75
CA ARG A 172 -23.91 -17.30 -1.28
C ARG A 172 -25.02 -17.51 -0.24
N PHE A 173 -25.99 -16.62 -0.19
CA PHE A 173 -27.04 -16.61 0.84
C PHE A 173 -27.85 -17.92 0.93
N ASP A 174 -28.02 -18.65 -0.18
CA ASP A 174 -28.72 -19.94 -0.27
C ASP A 174 -27.78 -21.15 -0.15
N HIS A 175 -26.53 -20.95 0.27
CA HIS A 175 -25.58 -22.04 0.46
C HIS A 175 -26.08 -23.02 1.53
N PRO A 176 -25.92 -24.35 1.36
CA PRO A 176 -26.39 -25.36 2.34
C PRO A 176 -25.89 -25.09 3.77
N LEU A 177 -24.69 -24.55 3.93
CA LEU A 177 -24.10 -24.23 5.24
C LEU A 177 -24.59 -22.91 5.84
N ALA A 178 -25.42 -22.12 5.13
CA ALA A 178 -25.80 -20.77 5.57
C ALA A 178 -26.60 -20.75 6.89
N GLN A 179 -27.30 -21.82 7.18
CA GLN A 179 -28.13 -22.00 8.40
C GLN A 179 -27.41 -22.82 9.49
N GLU A 180 -26.28 -23.43 9.18
CA GLU A 180 -25.49 -24.21 10.14
C GLU A 180 -24.74 -23.28 11.10
N LYS A 181 -24.51 -23.79 12.33
CA LYS A 181 -23.76 -23.08 13.36
C LYS A 181 -22.54 -23.87 13.74
N ASN A 182 -21.47 -23.15 14.13
CA ASN A 182 -20.22 -23.72 14.59
C ASN A 182 -19.67 -24.78 13.63
N ILE A 183 -19.64 -24.48 12.33
CA ILE A 183 -19.22 -25.40 11.27
C ILE A 183 -17.73 -25.72 11.47
N SER A 184 -17.39 -27.02 11.53
CA SER A 184 -16.00 -27.41 11.71
C SER A 184 -15.13 -27.06 10.50
N LEU A 185 -13.84 -26.81 10.73
CA LEU A 185 -12.87 -26.56 9.64
C LEU A 185 -12.77 -27.72 8.67
N LYS A 186 -12.92 -28.98 9.15
CA LYS A 186 -12.94 -30.18 8.27
C LYS A 186 -14.14 -30.18 7.33
N ARG A 187 -15.30 -29.71 7.82
CA ARG A 187 -16.51 -29.63 7.00
C ARG A 187 -16.40 -28.53 5.95
N ILE A 188 -15.89 -27.34 6.35
CA ILE A 188 -15.71 -26.22 5.40
C ILE A 188 -14.67 -26.53 4.32
N ALA A 189 -13.63 -27.30 4.63
CA ALA A 189 -12.58 -27.70 3.68
C ALA A 189 -13.08 -28.63 2.56
N GLN A 190 -14.24 -29.25 2.71
CA GLN A 190 -14.87 -30.04 1.66
C GLN A 190 -15.52 -29.18 0.57
N GLU A 191 -15.81 -27.92 0.89
CA GLU A 191 -16.36 -26.95 -0.05
C GLU A 191 -15.30 -26.48 -1.05
N THR A 192 -15.79 -25.97 -2.17
CA THR A 192 -14.90 -25.38 -3.18
C THR A 192 -14.51 -23.95 -2.77
N PHE A 193 -13.22 -23.69 -2.65
CA PHE A 193 -12.68 -22.38 -2.28
C PHE A 193 -12.30 -21.53 -3.49
N ILE A 194 -12.60 -20.23 -3.37
CA ILE A 194 -12.04 -19.17 -4.18
C ILE A 194 -11.03 -18.44 -3.28
N MET A 195 -9.76 -18.48 -3.64
CA MET A 195 -8.70 -17.89 -2.82
C MET A 195 -8.26 -16.55 -3.35
N ARG A 196 -7.68 -15.75 -2.46
CA ARG A 196 -6.92 -14.56 -2.87
C ARG A 196 -5.64 -14.98 -3.59
N GLU A 197 -5.15 -14.08 -4.42
CA GLU A 197 -3.89 -14.23 -5.16
C GLU A 197 -2.69 -14.53 -4.25
N PRO A 198 -1.62 -15.17 -4.75
CA PRO A 198 -0.32 -15.20 -4.09
C PRO A 198 0.15 -13.77 -3.73
N GLY A 199 0.83 -13.61 -2.59
CA GLY A 199 1.22 -12.28 -2.08
C GLY A 199 0.13 -11.55 -1.27
N SER A 200 -1.12 -12.06 -1.24
CA SER A 200 -2.18 -11.52 -0.38
C SER A 200 -1.96 -11.86 1.10
N GLY A 201 -2.04 -10.86 1.97
CA GLY A 201 -2.00 -11.08 3.41
C GLY A 201 -3.21 -11.86 3.95
N THR A 202 -4.38 -11.78 3.30
CA THR A 202 -5.56 -12.61 3.62
C THR A 202 -5.27 -14.08 3.31
N ARG A 203 -4.73 -14.38 2.11
CA ARG A 203 -4.34 -15.74 1.74
C ARG A 203 -3.36 -16.35 2.74
N LYS A 204 -2.32 -15.59 3.12
CA LYS A 204 -1.32 -16.06 4.12
C LYS A 204 -1.96 -16.39 5.47
N ALA A 205 -2.91 -15.58 5.94
CA ALA A 205 -3.58 -15.82 7.21
C ALA A 205 -4.46 -17.07 7.17
N VAL A 206 -5.21 -17.27 6.09
CA VAL A 206 -6.06 -18.45 5.88
C VAL A 206 -5.20 -19.71 5.75
N GLN A 207 -4.13 -19.66 4.97
CA GLN A 207 -3.20 -20.76 4.82
C GLN A 207 -2.59 -21.18 6.17
N LYS A 208 -2.10 -20.20 6.95
CA LYS A 208 -1.56 -20.46 8.30
C LYS A 208 -2.55 -21.17 9.21
N LEU A 209 -3.84 -20.78 9.18
CA LEU A 209 -4.89 -21.45 9.96
C LEU A 209 -5.08 -22.89 9.49
N PHE A 210 -5.20 -23.12 8.18
CA PHE A 210 -5.42 -24.45 7.63
C PHE A 210 -4.22 -25.36 7.83
N ASP A 211 -3.00 -24.87 7.65
CA ASP A 211 -1.77 -25.62 7.90
C ASP A 211 -1.66 -26.05 9.38
N HIS A 212 -2.01 -25.14 10.31
CA HIS A 212 -2.01 -25.43 11.74
C HIS A 212 -2.96 -26.59 12.09
N HIS A 213 -4.10 -26.67 11.42
CA HIS A 213 -5.08 -27.74 11.59
C HIS A 213 -4.90 -28.93 10.62
N GLN A 214 -3.81 -28.96 9.83
CA GLN A 214 -3.50 -30.01 8.85
C GLN A 214 -4.63 -30.21 7.82
N ILE A 215 -5.21 -29.10 7.35
CA ILE A 215 -6.34 -29.07 6.43
C ILE A 215 -5.87 -28.50 5.09
N SER A 216 -6.29 -29.14 3.99
CA SER A 216 -6.03 -28.68 2.62
C SER A 216 -7.36 -28.37 1.93
N PRO A 217 -7.73 -27.10 1.73
CA PRO A 217 -8.97 -26.74 1.05
C PRO A 217 -8.90 -27.06 -0.44
N LYS A 218 -10.05 -27.40 -1.05
CA LYS A 218 -10.16 -27.57 -2.49
C LYS A 218 -10.23 -26.22 -3.19
N VAL A 219 -9.11 -25.68 -3.66
CA VAL A 219 -9.04 -24.40 -4.36
C VAL A 219 -9.42 -24.58 -5.82
N ARG A 220 -10.39 -23.80 -6.31
CA ARG A 220 -10.88 -23.76 -7.70
C ARG A 220 -10.31 -22.58 -8.47
N LEU A 221 -10.25 -21.41 -7.84
CA LEU A 221 -9.83 -20.15 -8.45
C LEU A 221 -8.94 -19.34 -7.50
N ASP A 222 -7.96 -18.65 -8.07
CA ASP A 222 -7.19 -17.60 -7.43
C ASP A 222 -7.54 -16.26 -8.06
N LEU A 223 -8.02 -15.29 -7.26
CA LEU A 223 -8.44 -13.98 -7.74
C LEU A 223 -7.78 -12.84 -6.95
N GLY A 224 -7.27 -11.82 -7.64
CA GLY A 224 -6.61 -10.66 -7.05
C GLY A 224 -7.55 -9.55 -6.56
N SER A 225 -8.86 -9.66 -6.83
CA SER A 225 -9.85 -8.64 -6.47
C SER A 225 -10.90 -9.18 -5.52
N ASN A 226 -11.10 -8.50 -4.37
CA ASN A 226 -12.19 -8.83 -3.44
C ASN A 226 -13.56 -8.74 -4.12
N GLU A 227 -13.76 -7.77 -5.03
CA GLU A 227 -15.01 -7.60 -5.77
C GLU A 227 -15.23 -8.78 -6.71
N ALA A 228 -14.21 -9.21 -7.45
CA ALA A 228 -14.30 -10.37 -8.32
C ALA A 228 -14.60 -11.66 -7.52
N ILE A 229 -14.03 -11.81 -6.33
CA ILE A 229 -14.33 -12.93 -5.43
C ILE A 229 -15.79 -12.90 -4.98
N LYS A 230 -16.31 -11.74 -4.57
CA LYS A 230 -17.71 -11.59 -4.18
C LYS A 230 -18.65 -11.97 -5.34
N GLN A 231 -18.37 -11.50 -6.56
CA GLN A 231 -19.14 -11.87 -7.75
C GLN A 231 -19.05 -13.37 -8.07
N ALA A 232 -17.88 -13.98 -7.89
CA ALA A 232 -17.71 -15.42 -8.08
C ALA A 232 -18.50 -16.24 -7.05
N ILE A 233 -18.57 -15.78 -5.79
CA ILE A 233 -19.41 -16.40 -4.74
C ILE A 233 -20.90 -16.25 -5.11
N ALA A 234 -21.36 -15.06 -5.47
CA ALA A 234 -22.73 -14.79 -5.90
C ALA A 234 -23.12 -15.67 -7.11
N GLY A 235 -22.18 -15.88 -8.05
CA GLY A 235 -22.33 -16.80 -9.18
C GLY A 235 -22.27 -18.29 -8.83
N GLY A 236 -22.15 -18.66 -7.54
CA GLY A 236 -22.17 -20.06 -7.09
C GLY A 236 -20.87 -20.85 -7.37
N LEU A 237 -19.73 -20.17 -7.59
CA LEU A 237 -18.46 -20.85 -7.89
C LEU A 237 -17.78 -21.44 -6.65
N GLY A 238 -18.24 -21.11 -5.44
CA GLY A 238 -17.71 -21.62 -4.18
C GLY A 238 -17.80 -20.59 -3.05
N ILE A 239 -17.01 -20.81 -2.02
CA ILE A 239 -16.90 -19.95 -0.83
C ILE A 239 -15.53 -19.28 -0.77
N SER A 240 -15.38 -18.25 0.06
CA SER A 240 -14.08 -17.59 0.26
C SER A 240 -13.92 -17.06 1.68
N VAL A 241 -12.70 -16.69 2.04
CA VAL A 241 -12.39 -15.95 3.25
C VAL A 241 -11.95 -14.54 2.88
N LEU A 242 -12.69 -13.55 3.35
CA LEU A 242 -12.41 -12.14 3.12
C LEU A 242 -12.49 -11.33 4.43
N SER A 243 -11.99 -10.11 4.40
CA SER A 243 -12.25 -9.15 5.47
C SER A 243 -13.74 -8.85 5.56
N ARG A 244 -14.32 -8.83 6.78
CA ARG A 244 -15.72 -8.45 7.00
C ARG A 244 -16.05 -7.08 6.41
N HIS A 245 -15.08 -6.18 6.36
CA HIS A 245 -15.24 -4.84 5.79
C HIS A 245 -15.54 -4.84 4.28
N THR A 246 -15.26 -5.94 3.56
CA THR A 246 -15.61 -6.05 2.14
C THR A 246 -17.13 -6.09 1.92
N LEU A 247 -17.89 -6.40 2.98
CA LEU A 247 -19.36 -6.50 2.94
C LEU A 247 -20.07 -5.20 3.34
N VAL A 248 -19.35 -4.16 3.75
CA VAL A 248 -19.95 -2.89 4.25
C VAL A 248 -20.85 -2.20 3.21
N MET A 249 -20.59 -2.41 1.92
CA MET A 249 -21.39 -1.84 0.83
C MET A 249 -22.50 -2.75 0.33
N GLU A 250 -22.56 -3.99 0.82
CA GLU A 250 -23.62 -4.93 0.49
C GLU A 250 -24.91 -4.48 1.21
N GLY A 251 -25.98 -4.28 0.47
CA GLY A 251 -27.26 -3.85 1.03
C GLY A 251 -27.99 -4.97 1.80
N VAL A 252 -29.19 -4.66 2.30
CA VAL A 252 -30.05 -5.60 3.03
C VAL A 252 -30.42 -6.85 2.20
N ASN A 253 -30.39 -6.73 0.87
CA ASN A 253 -30.63 -7.82 -0.07
C ASN A 253 -29.32 -8.43 -0.59
N SER A 254 -28.30 -8.51 0.25
CA SER A 254 -27.01 -9.10 -0.13
C SER A 254 -27.18 -10.57 -0.58
N GLU A 255 -26.58 -10.89 -1.73
CA GLU A 255 -26.48 -12.28 -2.21
C GLU A 255 -25.42 -13.08 -1.44
N LEU A 256 -24.77 -12.48 -0.45
CA LEU A 256 -23.69 -13.04 0.33
C LEU A 256 -24.06 -13.14 1.81
N VAL A 257 -23.59 -14.20 2.45
CA VAL A 257 -23.76 -14.46 3.87
C VAL A 257 -22.43 -14.83 4.51
N VAL A 258 -22.26 -14.45 5.78
CA VAL A 258 -21.13 -14.89 6.60
C VAL A 258 -21.52 -16.22 7.25
N LEU A 259 -20.70 -17.25 7.04
CA LEU A 259 -20.87 -18.56 7.69
C LEU A 259 -20.29 -18.52 9.11
N ASP A 260 -20.95 -19.22 10.01
CA ASP A 260 -20.51 -19.41 11.41
C ASP A 260 -19.57 -20.63 11.48
N VAL A 261 -18.27 -20.39 11.43
CA VAL A 261 -17.23 -21.42 11.30
C VAL A 261 -16.29 -21.37 12.50
N GLU A 262 -15.90 -22.55 13.02
CA GLU A 262 -14.89 -22.69 14.06
C GLU A 262 -13.60 -21.93 13.70
N HIS A 263 -12.98 -21.28 14.68
CA HIS A 263 -11.77 -20.48 14.53
C HIS A 263 -11.93 -19.24 13.63
N PHE A 264 -13.15 -18.89 13.25
CA PHE A 264 -13.48 -17.62 12.62
C PHE A 264 -14.40 -16.78 13.54
N PRO A 265 -14.27 -15.44 13.46
CA PRO A 265 -13.36 -14.67 12.61
C PRO A 265 -11.88 -14.85 12.99
N ILE A 266 -10.97 -14.83 11.99
CA ILE A 266 -9.55 -14.67 12.28
C ILE A 266 -9.35 -13.21 12.67
N GLU A 267 -9.03 -12.98 13.95
CA GLU A 267 -8.83 -11.63 14.48
C GLU A 267 -7.53 -11.02 13.93
N ARG A 268 -7.65 -9.84 13.35
CA ARG A 268 -6.55 -9.07 12.80
C ARG A 268 -6.82 -7.57 12.95
N TYR A 269 -5.75 -6.79 12.80
CA TYR A 269 -5.82 -5.33 12.79
C TYR A 269 -5.23 -4.78 11.49
N TRP A 270 -5.66 -3.58 11.12
CA TRP A 270 -4.87 -2.71 10.25
C TRP A 270 -3.95 -1.87 11.11
N TYR A 271 -2.73 -1.70 10.62
CA TYR A 271 -1.70 -0.90 11.25
C TYR A 271 -1.31 0.23 10.32
N ALA A 272 -1.14 1.43 10.87
CA ALA A 272 -0.40 2.50 10.23
C ALA A 272 1.09 2.26 10.49
N VAL A 273 1.88 2.20 9.43
CA VAL A 273 3.28 1.79 9.45
C VAL A 273 4.12 2.84 8.72
N TYR A 274 5.33 3.08 9.21
CA TYR A 274 6.35 3.90 8.55
C TYR A 274 7.75 3.44 8.98
N PRO A 275 8.80 3.67 8.17
CA PRO A 275 10.18 3.33 8.54
C PRO A 275 10.59 4.02 9.84
N ARG A 276 11.31 3.32 10.74
CA ARG A 276 11.74 3.88 12.02
C ARG A 276 12.66 5.10 11.85
N SER A 277 13.49 5.08 10.81
CA SER A 277 14.40 6.18 10.47
C SER A 277 13.70 7.40 9.87
N LYS A 278 12.39 7.27 9.47
CA LYS A 278 11.64 8.33 8.84
C LYS A 278 11.10 9.32 9.86
N GLN A 279 11.43 10.58 9.71
CA GLN A 279 10.74 11.67 10.38
C GLN A 279 9.47 12.01 9.59
N LEU A 280 8.30 11.76 10.17
CA LEU A 280 7.04 12.10 9.52
C LEU A 280 6.95 13.61 9.29
N SER A 281 6.46 13.98 8.10
CA SER A 281 6.07 15.36 7.83
C SER A 281 4.92 15.79 8.74
N ILE A 282 4.73 17.10 8.89
CA ILE A 282 3.59 17.66 9.67
C ILE A 282 2.27 17.09 9.16
N VAL A 283 2.09 17.01 7.85
CA VAL A 283 0.89 16.47 7.21
C VAL A 283 0.70 14.99 7.51
N ALA A 284 1.75 14.18 7.38
CA ALA A 284 1.69 12.74 7.69
C ALA A 284 1.41 12.49 9.19
N GLY A 285 2.05 13.27 10.08
CA GLY A 285 1.79 13.22 11.51
C GLY A 285 0.35 13.64 11.85
N THR A 286 -0.15 14.71 11.22
CA THR A 286 -1.54 15.16 11.39
C THR A 286 -2.54 14.09 10.94
N PHE A 287 -2.30 13.46 9.78
CA PHE A 287 -3.16 12.38 9.32
C PHE A 287 -3.08 11.13 10.19
N LEU A 288 -1.88 10.77 10.68
CA LEU A 288 -1.72 9.65 11.61
C LEU A 288 -2.52 9.89 12.90
N ASN A 289 -2.44 11.08 13.50
CA ASN A 289 -3.21 11.43 14.68
C ASN A 289 -4.72 11.41 14.41
N TYR A 290 -5.14 11.94 13.27
CA TYR A 290 -6.53 11.89 12.83
C TYR A 290 -7.03 10.43 12.68
N LEU A 291 -6.22 9.57 12.07
CA LEU A 291 -6.51 8.16 11.86
C LEU A 291 -6.67 7.38 13.19
N LEU A 292 -5.91 7.77 14.21
CA LEU A 292 -5.94 7.17 15.55
C LEU A 292 -7.05 7.74 16.45
N GLY A 293 -7.87 8.68 15.97
CA GLY A 293 -8.88 9.38 16.74
C GLY A 293 -8.31 10.29 17.83
N SER A 294 -7.01 10.56 17.81
CA SER A 294 -6.34 11.52 18.68
C SER A 294 -6.53 12.92 18.10
N GLU A 295 -6.96 13.87 18.89
CA GLU A 295 -6.89 15.28 18.48
C GLU A 295 -5.42 15.63 18.19
N PRO A 296 -5.14 16.45 17.13
CA PRO A 296 -3.77 16.84 16.85
C PRO A 296 -3.19 17.49 18.11
N LEU A 297 -2.08 16.96 18.59
CA LEU A 297 -1.28 17.66 19.59
C LEU A 297 -0.93 19.02 19.00
N ILE A 298 -1.63 20.05 19.45
CA ILE A 298 -1.19 21.43 19.31
C ILE A 298 0.14 21.42 20.07
N CYS A 299 1.26 21.54 19.34
CA CYS A 299 2.52 21.79 19.98
C CYS A 299 2.37 23.07 20.80
N GLN A 300 2.08 22.92 22.09
CA GLN A 300 2.35 23.98 23.05
C GLN A 300 3.85 24.16 23.08
N LYS A 301 4.27 25.40 22.85
CA LYS A 301 5.65 25.88 22.84
C LYS A 301 6.42 25.48 24.09
#